data_7e0c30a36c6d5af56aa5c686f1a3eaa0
#
_entry.id   7e0c30a36c6d5af56aa5c686f1a3eaa0
#
_cell.length_a   1.000
_cell.length_b   1.000
_cell.length_c   1.000
_cell.angle_alpha   90.00
_cell.angle_beta   90.00
_cell.angle_gamma   90.00
#
_symmetry.space_group_name_H-M   'P 1'
#
loop_
_entity.id
_entity.type
_entity.pdbx_description
1 polymer ?
#
loop_
_entity_poly.entity_id
_entity_poly.type
_entity_poly.pdbx_seq_one_letter_code
_entity_poly.pdbx_strand_id
1 'polypeptide(L)'
;EASQTWVSGNLEKLGVRSYSATEIVMGGEMAGMCVIGFEYDSVDAAMAGQAGFYQDSELVGMMQDTQVQVNRRILFRVQSERGERRGQYGTILYMAGRPLDDATMESNMDHNWSHIQNGANGLTWLMSAAAGPAPFNATAVTWTDSLDDLLAASNKMFADPKTMQIMTDSGTQVLGRVIGRNML
;
A
#
# COMPACT_ATOMS: atom_id res chain seq x y z
N GLU A 1 12.87 11.31 13.23
CA GLU A 1 13.39 10.79 14.53
C GLU A 1 12.29 10.76 15.59
N ALA A 2 11.64 11.88 15.93
CA ALA A 2 10.60 11.94 16.98
C ALA A 2 9.44 10.96 16.72
N SER A 3 8.95 10.87 15.48
CA SER A 3 7.88 9.95 15.10
C SER A 3 8.30 8.47 15.23
N GLN A 4 9.54 8.13 14.91
CA GLN A 4 10.04 6.76 15.06
C GLN A 4 10.12 6.33 16.53
N THR A 5 10.51 7.24 17.41
CA THR A 5 10.55 6.98 18.85
C THR A 5 9.15 6.76 19.43
N TRP A 6 8.18 7.60 19.03
CA TRP A 6 6.78 7.44 19.44
C TRP A 6 6.20 6.11 18.93
N VAL A 7 6.43 5.80 17.65
CA VAL A 7 5.96 4.59 16.97
C VAL A 7 6.39 3.32 17.71
N SER A 8 7.68 3.19 18.06
CA SER A 8 8.22 1.97 18.66
C SER A 8 7.60 1.61 20.02
N GLY A 9 6.99 2.57 20.72
CA GLY A 9 6.40 2.36 22.04
C GLY A 9 4.88 2.32 22.10
N ASN A 10 4.19 2.79 21.06
CA ASN A 10 2.76 3.10 21.15
C ASN A 10 1.88 2.36 20.15
N LEU A 11 2.39 1.90 19.01
CA LEU A 11 1.57 1.25 17.99
C LEU A 11 0.87 -0.03 18.48
N GLU A 12 1.58 -0.86 19.23
CA GLU A 12 1.02 -2.09 19.77
C GLU A 12 -0.15 -1.82 20.73
N LYS A 13 -0.05 -0.77 21.56
CA LYS A 13 -1.13 -0.34 22.47
C LYS A 13 -2.38 0.09 21.73
N LEU A 14 -2.24 0.54 20.48
CA LEU A 14 -3.32 0.95 19.59
C LEU A 14 -3.82 -0.19 18.70
N GLY A 15 -3.35 -1.42 18.94
CA GLY A 15 -3.75 -2.62 18.20
C GLY A 15 -3.18 -2.70 16.79
N VAL A 16 -2.15 -1.91 16.47
CA VAL A 16 -1.47 -1.96 15.16
C VAL A 16 -0.57 -3.20 15.10
N ARG A 17 -0.76 -4.02 14.09
CA ARG A 17 0.04 -5.22 13.84
C ARG A 17 1.30 -4.97 13.04
N SER A 18 1.17 -4.14 12.04
CA SER A 18 2.31 -3.68 11.24
C SER A 18 2.06 -2.26 10.75
N TYR A 19 3.13 -1.56 10.41
CA TYR A 19 3.02 -0.27 9.81
C TYR A 19 4.08 -0.08 8.73
N SER A 20 3.79 0.83 7.80
CA SER A 20 4.69 1.24 6.75
C SER A 20 4.65 2.74 6.56
N ALA A 21 5.77 3.32 6.17
CA ALA A 21 5.86 4.73 5.81
C ALA A 21 6.70 4.88 4.54
N THR A 22 6.16 5.54 3.54
CA THR A 22 6.79 5.75 2.25
C THR A 22 6.65 7.21 1.85
N GLU A 23 7.77 7.88 1.62
CA GLU A 23 7.81 9.20 1.00
C GLU A 23 7.62 9.04 -0.52
N ILE A 24 6.61 9.66 -1.10
CA ILE A 24 6.39 9.65 -2.55
C ILE A 24 7.37 10.61 -3.22
N VAL A 25 8.25 10.06 -4.05
CA VAL A 25 9.25 10.82 -4.81
C VAL A 25 8.73 11.15 -6.20
N MET A 26 8.11 10.18 -6.87
CA MET A 26 7.50 10.33 -8.19
C MET A 26 6.04 9.92 -8.13
N GLY A 27 5.12 10.84 -8.38
CA GLY A 27 3.68 10.56 -8.23
C GLY A 27 2.78 11.74 -8.58
N GLY A 28 3.24 12.63 -9.46
CA GLY A 28 2.46 13.83 -9.83
C GLY A 28 2.19 14.69 -8.58
N GLU A 29 0.93 14.98 -8.35
CA GLU A 29 0.47 15.81 -7.22
C GLU A 29 0.77 15.19 -5.83
N MET A 30 1.07 13.88 -5.79
CA MET A 30 1.45 13.20 -4.55
C MET A 30 2.94 13.33 -4.20
N ALA A 31 3.78 13.87 -5.08
CA ALA A 31 5.20 14.02 -4.82
C ALA A 31 5.43 14.89 -3.57
N GLY A 32 6.30 14.43 -2.68
CA GLY A 32 6.56 15.06 -1.38
C GLY A 32 5.58 14.67 -0.26
N MET A 33 4.50 13.92 -0.57
CA MET A 33 3.61 13.40 0.45
C MET A 33 4.15 12.10 1.06
N CYS A 34 3.78 11.82 2.30
CA CYS A 34 4.02 10.53 2.94
C CYS A 34 2.73 9.69 2.90
N VAL A 35 2.86 8.44 2.48
CA VAL A 35 1.84 7.41 2.64
C VAL A 35 2.18 6.57 3.85
N ILE A 36 1.31 6.58 4.84
CA ILE A 36 1.48 5.80 6.07
C ILE A 36 0.37 4.75 6.10
N GLY A 37 0.76 3.49 6.19
CA GLY A 37 -0.15 2.35 6.35
C GLY A 37 -0.08 1.79 7.75
N PHE A 38 -1.25 1.55 8.36
CA PHE A 38 -1.40 0.81 9.61
C PHE A 38 -2.28 -0.40 9.36
N GLU A 39 -1.84 -1.55 9.81
CA GLU A 39 -2.58 -2.80 9.67
C GLU A 39 -3.17 -3.26 11.01
N TYR A 40 -4.41 -3.75 10.96
CA TYR A 40 -5.19 -4.20 12.11
C TYR A 40 -5.85 -5.54 11.79
N ASP A 41 -6.25 -6.27 12.83
CA ASP A 41 -6.94 -7.56 12.70
C ASP A 41 -8.38 -7.43 12.18
N SER A 42 -9.00 -6.26 12.36
CA SER A 42 -10.38 -6.02 11.97
C SER A 42 -10.65 -4.55 11.69
N VAL A 43 -11.78 -4.27 11.05
CA VAL A 43 -12.26 -2.90 10.82
C VAL A 43 -12.53 -2.20 12.15
N ASP A 44 -13.13 -2.88 13.11
CA ASP A 44 -13.42 -2.30 14.44
C ASP A 44 -12.12 -1.94 15.17
N ALA A 45 -11.10 -2.81 15.11
CA ALA A 45 -9.78 -2.52 15.66
C ALA A 45 -9.13 -1.31 14.97
N ALA A 46 -9.26 -1.19 13.65
CA ALA A 46 -8.76 -0.03 12.91
C ALA A 46 -9.45 1.27 13.33
N MET A 47 -10.77 1.24 13.53
CA MET A 47 -11.52 2.41 13.98
C MET A 47 -11.17 2.79 15.42
N ALA A 48 -11.00 1.82 16.32
CA ALA A 48 -10.56 2.06 17.70
C ALA A 48 -9.13 2.62 17.74
N GLY A 49 -8.19 2.02 16.99
CA GLY A 49 -6.82 2.51 16.88
C GLY A 49 -6.76 3.94 16.33
N GLN A 50 -7.55 4.23 15.28
CA GLN A 50 -7.65 5.59 14.73
C GLN A 50 -8.16 6.61 15.75
N ALA A 51 -9.14 6.26 16.57
CA ALA A 51 -9.61 7.11 17.65
C ALA A 51 -8.52 7.33 18.72
N GLY A 52 -7.77 6.27 19.06
CA GLY A 52 -6.66 6.32 20.00
C GLY A 52 -5.53 7.24 19.57
N PHE A 53 -5.21 7.31 18.28
CA PHE A 53 -4.20 8.25 17.75
C PHE A 53 -4.50 9.70 18.11
N TYR A 54 -5.77 10.11 18.04
CA TYR A 54 -6.17 11.50 18.35
C TYR A 54 -6.38 11.78 19.85
N GLN A 55 -6.38 10.74 20.68
CA GLN A 55 -6.39 10.87 22.13
C GLN A 55 -4.98 10.95 22.72
N ASP A 56 -3.96 10.59 21.95
CA ASP A 56 -2.57 10.68 22.35
C ASP A 56 -2.06 12.12 22.21
N SER A 57 -1.83 12.79 23.34
CA SER A 57 -1.42 14.21 23.38
C SER A 57 -0.02 14.44 22.84
N GLU A 58 0.87 13.45 22.92
CA GLU A 58 2.24 13.54 22.40
C GLU A 58 2.20 13.51 20.85
N LEU A 59 1.44 12.59 20.28
CA LEU A 59 1.26 12.50 18.84
C LEU A 59 0.56 13.74 18.28
N VAL A 60 -0.51 14.20 18.93
CA VAL A 60 -1.24 15.41 18.52
C VAL A 60 -0.31 16.63 18.58
N GLY A 61 0.50 16.74 19.63
CA GLY A 61 1.51 17.80 19.76
C GLY A 61 2.53 17.77 18.62
N MET A 62 3.10 16.60 18.31
CA MET A 62 4.03 16.44 17.18
C MET A 62 3.40 16.82 15.84
N MET A 63 2.14 16.43 15.60
CA MET A 63 1.43 16.79 14.36
C MET A 63 1.22 18.32 14.26
N GLN A 64 0.93 18.99 15.37
CA GLN A 64 0.78 20.44 15.41
C GLN A 64 2.11 21.16 15.17
N ASP A 65 3.16 20.75 15.86
CA ASP A 65 4.50 21.34 15.77
C ASP A 65 5.09 21.21 14.35
N THR A 66 4.82 20.07 13.69
CA THR A 66 5.29 19.80 12.33
C THR A 66 4.29 20.20 11.26
N GLN A 67 3.14 20.76 11.63
CA GLN A 67 2.06 21.19 10.72
C GLN A 67 1.60 20.07 9.76
N VAL A 68 1.60 18.82 10.22
CA VAL A 68 1.15 17.68 9.43
C VAL A 68 -0.34 17.81 9.11
N GLN A 69 -0.66 17.68 7.83
CA GLN A 69 -2.04 17.63 7.35
C GLN A 69 -2.35 16.24 6.79
N VAL A 70 -3.42 15.65 7.25
CA VAL A 70 -3.92 14.38 6.72
C VAL A 70 -4.85 14.68 5.55
N ASN A 71 -4.35 14.54 4.33
CA ASN A 71 -5.09 14.86 3.11
C ASN A 71 -6.14 13.80 2.74
N ARG A 72 -5.86 12.53 3.05
CA ARG A 72 -6.76 11.41 2.71
C ARG A 72 -6.56 10.25 3.68
N ARG A 73 -7.65 9.56 3.99
CA ARG A 73 -7.65 8.26 4.65
C ARG A 73 -8.44 7.27 3.82
N ILE A 74 -7.92 6.06 3.71
CA ILE A 74 -8.56 4.97 2.99
C ILE A 74 -8.47 3.73 3.87
N LEU A 75 -9.57 3.02 3.98
CA LEU A 75 -9.59 1.70 4.58
C LEU A 75 -9.48 0.66 3.47
N PHE A 76 -8.44 -0.15 3.54
CA PHE A 76 -8.22 -1.28 2.64
C PHE A 76 -8.35 -2.59 3.39
N ARG A 77 -8.76 -3.62 2.68
CA ARG A 77 -8.55 -5.01 3.07
C ARG A 77 -7.30 -5.53 2.37
N VAL A 78 -6.39 -6.15 3.11
CA VAL A 78 -5.32 -6.96 2.53
C VAL A 78 -5.96 -8.22 1.99
N GLN A 79 -6.05 -8.37 0.67
CA GLN A 79 -6.72 -9.50 0.05
C GLN A 79 -5.76 -10.63 -0.31
N SER A 80 -4.53 -10.29 -0.71
CA SER A 80 -3.49 -11.28 -1.01
C SER A 80 -2.10 -10.67 -0.86
N GLU A 81 -1.11 -11.51 -0.53
CA GLU A 81 0.26 -11.07 -0.32
C GLU A 81 1.28 -12.13 -0.74
N ARG A 82 2.44 -11.69 -1.27
CA ARG A 82 3.58 -12.54 -1.63
C ARG A 82 4.88 -11.85 -1.24
N GLY A 83 5.88 -12.65 -0.83
CA GLY A 83 7.20 -12.14 -0.44
C GLY A 83 7.19 -11.38 0.88
N GLU A 84 8.08 -10.40 0.99
CA GLU A 84 8.31 -9.64 2.23
C GLU A 84 8.16 -8.13 1.97
N ARG A 85 7.55 -7.43 2.90
CA ARG A 85 7.35 -5.97 2.84
C ARG A 85 8.63 -5.24 3.23
N ARG A 86 9.70 -5.43 2.48
CA ARG A 86 11.00 -4.81 2.70
C ARG A 86 11.64 -4.31 1.41
N GLY A 87 12.50 -3.32 1.51
CA GLY A 87 13.26 -2.75 0.39
C GLY A 87 13.41 -1.24 0.53
N GLN A 88 14.37 -0.67 -0.18
CA GLN A 88 14.62 0.78 -0.16
C GLN A 88 13.48 1.58 -0.79
N TYR A 89 12.78 0.98 -1.76
CA TYR A 89 11.74 1.64 -2.53
C TYR A 89 10.42 0.88 -2.45
N GLY A 90 9.34 1.64 -2.56
CA GLY A 90 8.00 1.12 -2.73
C GLY A 90 7.33 1.71 -3.98
N THR A 91 6.46 0.94 -4.60
CA THR A 91 5.55 1.49 -5.61
C THR A 91 4.11 1.16 -5.28
N ILE A 92 3.20 2.08 -5.59
CA ILE A 92 1.77 1.86 -5.46
C ILE A 92 1.16 2.00 -6.85
N LEU A 93 0.55 0.92 -7.32
CA LEU A 93 -0.21 0.89 -8.56
C LEU A 93 -1.69 1.07 -8.22
N TYR A 94 -2.30 2.15 -8.68
CA TYR A 94 -3.72 2.41 -8.50
C TYR A 94 -4.52 1.78 -9.65
N MET A 95 -5.57 1.05 -9.29
CA MET A 95 -6.37 0.30 -10.27
C MET A 95 -7.86 0.42 -9.99
N ALA A 96 -8.64 0.29 -11.06
CA ALA A 96 -10.08 0.11 -11.01
C ALA A 96 -10.45 -1.16 -11.76
N GLY A 97 -11.45 -1.90 -11.24
CA GLY A 97 -11.91 -3.15 -11.84
C GLY A 97 -13.04 -3.76 -11.02
N ARG A 98 -13.56 -4.89 -11.49
CA ARG A 98 -14.53 -5.66 -10.71
C ARG A 98 -13.85 -6.32 -9.52
N PRO A 99 -14.45 -6.30 -8.32
CA PRO A 99 -13.96 -7.10 -7.20
C PRO A 99 -13.90 -8.58 -7.59
N LEU A 100 -12.82 -9.23 -7.19
CA LEU A 100 -12.62 -10.67 -7.37
C LEU A 100 -12.78 -11.36 -6.01
N ASP A 101 -13.28 -12.60 -6.03
CA ASP A 101 -13.26 -13.45 -4.85
C ASP A 101 -11.82 -13.82 -4.47
N ASP A 102 -11.64 -14.25 -3.21
CA ASP A 102 -10.31 -14.50 -2.67
C ASP A 102 -9.57 -15.63 -3.39
N ALA A 103 -10.25 -16.69 -3.80
CA ALA A 103 -9.62 -17.81 -4.49
C ALA A 103 -9.09 -17.41 -5.89
N THR A 104 -9.89 -16.64 -6.61
CA THR A 104 -9.49 -16.07 -7.91
C THR A 104 -8.33 -15.11 -7.74
N MET A 105 -8.37 -14.24 -6.68
CA MET A 105 -7.29 -13.30 -6.42
C MET A 105 -6.00 -14.02 -6.04
N GLU A 106 -6.04 -15.06 -5.21
CA GLU A 106 -4.85 -15.86 -4.85
C GLU A 106 -4.19 -16.47 -6.10
N SER A 107 -5.00 -17.06 -7.01
CA SER A 107 -4.49 -17.62 -8.26
C SER A 107 -3.85 -16.56 -9.17
N ASN A 108 -4.49 -15.39 -9.28
CA ASN A 108 -3.95 -14.26 -10.05
C ASN A 108 -2.68 -13.70 -9.42
N MET A 109 -2.62 -13.69 -8.08
CA MET A 109 -1.45 -13.23 -7.35
C MET A 109 -0.25 -14.15 -7.55
N ASP A 110 -0.45 -15.48 -7.55
CA ASP A 110 0.60 -16.45 -7.87
C ASP A 110 1.16 -16.20 -9.27
N HIS A 111 0.28 -15.99 -10.24
CA HIS A 111 0.68 -15.67 -11.59
C HIS A 111 1.48 -14.37 -11.67
N ASN A 112 0.98 -13.28 -11.09
CA ASN A 112 1.66 -11.98 -11.09
C ASN A 112 3.02 -12.06 -10.37
N TRP A 113 3.06 -12.74 -9.22
CA TRP A 113 4.29 -12.94 -8.45
C TRP A 113 5.35 -13.68 -9.23
N SER A 114 4.97 -14.72 -10.00
CA SER A 114 5.92 -15.45 -10.84
C SER A 114 6.68 -14.58 -11.83
N HIS A 115 6.11 -13.46 -12.25
CA HIS A 115 6.74 -12.49 -13.14
C HIS A 115 7.62 -11.47 -12.41
N ILE A 116 7.16 -10.96 -11.25
CA ILE A 116 7.82 -9.82 -10.61
C ILE A 116 8.77 -10.17 -9.47
N GLN A 117 8.78 -11.41 -8.96
CA GLN A 117 9.60 -11.85 -7.83
C GLN A 117 11.11 -11.62 -8.01
N ASN A 118 11.60 -11.55 -9.25
CA ASN A 118 13.00 -11.27 -9.53
C ASN A 118 13.35 -9.77 -9.49
N GLY A 119 12.34 -8.90 -9.37
CA GLY A 119 12.53 -7.45 -9.26
C GLY A 119 11.82 -6.84 -8.04
N ALA A 120 11.07 -7.65 -7.29
CA ALA A 120 10.36 -7.24 -6.09
C ALA A 120 10.66 -8.17 -4.92
N ASN A 121 10.82 -7.60 -3.72
CA ASN A 121 10.93 -8.35 -2.49
C ASN A 121 9.55 -8.76 -1.96
N GLY A 122 8.50 -7.99 -2.26
CA GLY A 122 7.14 -8.25 -1.85
C GLY A 122 6.10 -7.57 -2.73
N LEU A 123 4.90 -8.14 -2.71
CA LEU A 123 3.71 -7.66 -3.39
C LEU A 123 2.50 -7.85 -2.49
N THR A 124 1.76 -6.79 -2.25
CA THR A 124 0.49 -6.84 -1.49
C THR A 124 -0.63 -6.26 -2.34
N TRP A 125 -1.72 -7.01 -2.48
CA TRP A 125 -2.94 -6.54 -3.10
C TRP A 125 -3.91 -6.04 -2.04
N LEU A 126 -4.34 -4.80 -2.20
CA LEU A 126 -5.24 -4.11 -1.30
C LEU A 126 -6.55 -3.78 -2.03
N MET A 127 -7.66 -4.27 -1.49
CA MET A 127 -9.00 -3.93 -1.96
C MET A 127 -9.59 -2.85 -1.07
N SER A 128 -10.10 -1.79 -1.68
CA SER A 128 -10.72 -0.68 -0.94
C SER A 128 -12.02 -1.12 -0.28
N ALA A 129 -12.10 -0.94 1.03
CA ALA A 129 -13.33 -1.07 1.81
C ALA A 129 -14.05 0.28 1.97
N ALA A 130 -13.28 1.37 2.13
CA ALA A 130 -13.81 2.72 2.19
C ALA A 130 -12.74 3.73 1.70
N ALA A 131 -12.97 4.33 0.54
CA ALA A 131 -12.06 5.28 -0.10
C ALA A 131 -12.69 6.65 -0.40
N GLY A 132 -13.97 6.83 -0.08
CA GLY A 132 -14.74 7.99 -0.56
C GLY A 132 -14.84 7.99 -2.09
N PRO A 133 -15.02 9.15 -2.72
CA PRO A 133 -15.15 9.29 -4.18
C PRO A 133 -13.77 9.18 -4.87
N ALA A 134 -13.08 8.05 -4.71
CA ALA A 134 -11.82 7.78 -5.38
C ALA A 134 -12.06 7.09 -6.73
N PRO A 135 -11.23 7.38 -7.77
CA PRO A 135 -11.36 6.75 -9.08
C PRO A 135 -10.90 5.29 -9.09
N PHE A 136 -10.24 4.82 -8.03
CA PHE A 136 -9.69 3.47 -7.87
C PHE A 136 -10.40 2.71 -6.75
N ASN A 137 -10.42 1.40 -6.86
CA ASN A 137 -10.94 0.51 -5.81
C ASN A 137 -9.95 -0.59 -5.40
N ALA A 138 -8.79 -0.63 -6.03
CA ALA A 138 -7.72 -1.54 -5.66
C ALA A 138 -6.35 -0.88 -5.81
N THR A 139 -5.37 -1.36 -5.04
CA THR A 139 -3.96 -1.01 -5.21
C THR A 139 -3.08 -2.24 -5.09
N ALA A 140 -2.01 -2.29 -5.91
CA ALA A 140 -0.91 -3.22 -5.71
C ALA A 140 0.29 -2.45 -5.17
N VAL A 141 0.74 -2.82 -3.99
CA VAL A 141 1.93 -2.23 -3.36
C VAL A 141 3.08 -3.22 -3.54
N THR A 142 4.21 -2.73 -4.05
CA THR A 142 5.43 -3.53 -4.18
C THR A 142 6.58 -2.90 -3.42
N TRP A 143 7.45 -3.74 -2.87
CA TRP A 143 8.70 -3.35 -2.23
C TRP A 143 9.88 -3.90 -3.02
N THR A 144 10.93 -3.11 -3.18
CA THR A 144 12.12 -3.49 -3.95
C THR A 144 13.37 -2.74 -3.47
N ASP A 145 14.53 -3.30 -3.77
CA ASP A 145 15.84 -2.63 -3.64
C ASP A 145 16.31 -2.07 -5.00
N SER A 146 15.69 -2.49 -6.12
CA SER A 146 16.01 -2.01 -7.47
C SER A 146 14.75 -1.64 -8.25
N LEU A 147 14.54 -0.35 -8.48
CA LEU A 147 13.44 0.14 -9.31
C LEU A 147 13.58 -0.30 -10.77
N ASP A 148 14.80 -0.38 -11.29
CA ASP A 148 15.03 -0.80 -12.67
C ASP A 148 14.60 -2.26 -12.88
N ASP A 149 14.96 -3.15 -11.96
CA ASP A 149 14.57 -4.56 -12.02
C ASP A 149 13.08 -4.73 -11.85
N LEU A 150 12.47 -4.01 -10.90
CA LEU A 150 11.02 -4.04 -10.71
C LEU A 150 10.26 -3.54 -11.94
N LEU A 151 10.68 -2.43 -12.54
CA LEU A 151 10.01 -1.89 -13.71
C LEU A 151 10.19 -2.80 -14.93
N ALA A 152 11.38 -3.38 -15.12
CA ALA A 152 11.62 -4.36 -16.17
C ALA A 152 10.75 -5.62 -16.01
N ALA A 153 10.64 -6.16 -14.79
CA ALA A 153 9.79 -7.30 -14.46
C ALA A 153 8.29 -6.97 -14.64
N SER A 154 7.87 -5.79 -14.19
CA SER A 154 6.50 -5.29 -14.34
C SER A 154 6.12 -5.12 -15.82
N ASN A 155 7.02 -4.60 -16.67
CA ASN A 155 6.76 -4.49 -18.10
C ASN A 155 6.58 -5.85 -18.76
N LYS A 156 7.37 -6.87 -18.38
CA LYS A 156 7.20 -8.25 -18.85
C LYS A 156 5.86 -8.83 -18.40
N MET A 157 5.48 -8.61 -17.15
CA MET A 157 4.19 -9.04 -16.61
C MET A 157 3.02 -8.45 -17.40
N PHE A 158 3.03 -7.14 -17.66
CA PHE A 158 1.96 -6.49 -18.43
C PHE A 158 1.95 -6.86 -19.92
N ALA A 159 3.05 -7.39 -20.46
CA ALA A 159 3.11 -7.90 -21.82
C ALA A 159 2.70 -9.39 -21.92
N ASP A 160 2.53 -10.06 -20.79
CA ASP A 160 2.14 -11.49 -20.75
C ASP A 160 0.67 -11.66 -21.16
N PRO A 161 0.35 -12.57 -22.11
CA PRO A 161 -1.01 -12.77 -22.59
C PRO A 161 -2.00 -13.19 -21.50
N LYS A 162 -1.56 -13.97 -20.50
CA LYS A 162 -2.43 -14.41 -19.39
C LYS A 162 -2.73 -13.23 -18.45
N THR A 163 -1.74 -12.38 -18.16
CA THR A 163 -1.97 -11.13 -17.39
C THR A 163 -2.96 -10.22 -18.13
N MET A 164 -2.81 -10.04 -19.42
CA MET A 164 -3.74 -9.26 -20.25
C MET A 164 -5.16 -9.84 -20.22
N GLN A 165 -5.29 -11.18 -20.28
CA GLN A 165 -6.58 -11.87 -20.17
C GLN A 165 -7.22 -11.65 -18.80
N ILE A 166 -6.45 -11.81 -17.70
CA ILE A 166 -6.92 -11.55 -16.32
C ILE A 166 -7.46 -10.13 -16.19
N MET A 167 -6.72 -9.14 -16.71
CA MET A 167 -7.14 -7.74 -16.67
C MET A 167 -8.42 -7.50 -17.48
N THR A 168 -8.52 -8.13 -18.66
CA THR A 168 -9.72 -8.03 -19.52
C THR A 168 -10.93 -8.65 -18.83
N ASP A 169 -10.79 -9.85 -18.28
CA ASP A 169 -11.89 -10.59 -17.64
C ASP A 169 -12.41 -9.88 -16.38
N SER A 170 -11.52 -9.24 -15.63
CA SER A 170 -11.87 -8.44 -14.45
C SER A 170 -12.25 -6.99 -14.78
N GLY A 171 -12.04 -6.54 -16.01
CA GLY A 171 -12.17 -5.13 -16.39
C GLY A 171 -11.17 -4.23 -15.67
N THR A 172 -10.02 -4.80 -15.26
CA THR A 172 -8.99 -4.04 -14.52
C THR A 172 -8.32 -3.02 -15.42
N GLN A 173 -8.27 -1.79 -14.95
CA GLN A 173 -7.57 -0.67 -15.56
C GLN A 173 -6.50 -0.15 -14.61
N VAL A 174 -5.29 0.03 -15.10
CA VAL A 174 -4.23 0.73 -14.38
C VAL A 174 -4.43 2.22 -14.56
N LEU A 175 -4.66 2.93 -13.47
CA LEU A 175 -4.92 4.37 -13.45
C LEU A 175 -3.64 5.19 -13.27
N GLY A 176 -2.64 4.62 -12.62
CA GLY A 176 -1.37 5.28 -12.39
C GLY A 176 -0.47 4.51 -11.44
N ARG A 177 0.79 4.92 -11.41
CA ARG A 177 1.82 4.40 -10.47
C ARG A 177 2.48 5.56 -9.77
N VAL A 178 2.69 5.42 -8.49
CA VAL A 178 3.59 6.28 -7.72
C VAL A 178 4.81 5.48 -7.27
N ILE A 179 5.94 6.15 -7.12
CA ILE A 179 7.20 5.57 -6.65
C ILE A 179 7.65 6.36 -5.44
N GLY A 180 8.01 5.67 -4.39
CA GLY A 180 8.46 6.28 -3.15
C GLY A 180 9.71 5.60 -2.58
N ARG A 181 10.26 6.26 -1.59
CA ARG A 181 11.33 5.77 -0.75
C ARG A 181 10.73 5.31 0.57
N ASN A 182 11.02 4.07 0.97
CA ASN A 182 10.62 3.58 2.27
C ASN A 182 11.44 4.28 3.37
N MET A 183 10.76 4.66 4.44
CA MET A 183 11.33 5.45 5.52
C MET A 183 11.67 4.60 6.76
N LEU A 184 11.40 3.28 6.67
CA LEU A 184 11.55 2.32 7.77
C LEU A 184 12.46 1.18 7.38
#